data_4bae913e7a018aa9eb1f2d0b515aaabb
#
_entry.id   4bae913e7a018aa9eb1f2d0b515aaabb
#
_cell.length_a   1.000
_cell.length_b   1.000
_cell.length_c   1.000
_cell.angle_alpha   90.00
_cell.angle_beta   90.00
_cell.angle_gamma   90.00
#
_symmetry.space_group_name_H-M   'P 1'
#
loop_
_entity.id
_entity.type
_entity.pdbx_description
1 polymer ?
#
loop_
_entity_poly.entity_id
_entity_poly.type
_entity_poly.pdbx_seq_one_letter_code
_entity_poly.pdbx_strand_id
1 'polypeptide(L)'
;MRYDALIVGTRCSGASLAMLLARSGYKVLAIDRVHFPSDTISTHFLWPRTTSFLATWGLLDELAATGCPAINLVTADYGAVAIRGRPSPVDGTAIMYSPRRTILDLLLVQAARAAGAEVREATTFRELVWEGNRVVGAHLQSVDADTVEERATIVVGADGVWSPVARAVDTVTDVHHETLTCGYYAYWAGVPTEGVEFYVRHGRDILVFPTHDDLTCIWAGRSRGDWNAYRGNVGSAYHEVIALAPNR
;
A
#
# COMPACT_ATOMS: atom_id res chain seq x y z
N MET A 1 -6.63 -30.85 0.55
CA MET A 1 -6.15 -30.46 -0.81
C MET A 1 -4.88 -29.64 -0.63
N ARG A 2 -3.83 -29.77 -1.43
CA ARG A 2 -2.57 -29.04 -1.23
C ARG A 2 -2.45 -27.91 -2.25
N TYR A 3 -2.12 -26.70 -1.78
CA TYR A 3 -1.78 -25.55 -2.62
C TYR A 3 -0.29 -25.56 -2.95
N ASP A 4 0.09 -24.91 -4.06
CA ASP A 4 1.50 -24.62 -4.35
C ASP A 4 1.99 -23.48 -3.46
N ALA A 5 1.14 -22.44 -3.29
CA ALA A 5 1.42 -21.32 -2.41
C ALA A 5 0.20 -20.97 -1.54
N LEU A 6 0.46 -20.68 -0.24
CA LEU A 6 -0.46 -20.04 0.68
C LEU A 6 0.10 -18.66 1.02
N ILE A 7 -0.67 -17.61 0.71
CA ILE A 7 -0.26 -16.21 0.89
C ILE A 7 -1.10 -15.60 2.00
N VAL A 8 -0.44 -15.08 3.04
CA VAL A 8 -1.08 -14.39 4.16
C VAL A 8 -0.99 -12.88 3.93
N GLY A 9 -2.14 -12.23 3.78
CA GLY A 9 -2.30 -10.83 3.40
C GLY A 9 -2.54 -10.67 1.89
N THR A 10 -3.63 -10.00 1.50
CA THR A 10 -4.01 -9.79 0.10
C THR A 10 -4.13 -8.32 -0.29
N ARG A 11 -3.36 -7.45 0.36
CA ARG A 11 -3.20 -6.08 -0.12
C ARG A 11 -2.18 -6.04 -1.28
N CYS A 12 -1.62 -4.89 -1.61
CA CYS A 12 -0.78 -4.69 -2.80
C CYS A 12 0.25 -5.81 -3.04
N SER A 13 0.99 -6.26 -2.01
CA SER A 13 2.03 -7.28 -2.18
C SER A 13 1.45 -8.68 -2.42
N GLY A 14 0.52 -9.10 -1.55
CA GLY A 14 0.02 -10.46 -1.61
C GLY A 14 -0.95 -10.70 -2.75
N ALA A 15 -1.84 -9.75 -3.07
CA ALA A 15 -2.75 -9.88 -4.19
C ALA A 15 -2.00 -9.90 -5.54
N SER A 16 -0.99 -9.03 -5.71
CA SER A 16 -0.14 -9.05 -6.91
C SER A 16 0.60 -10.37 -7.06
N LEU A 17 1.17 -10.89 -5.97
CA LEU A 17 1.85 -12.19 -5.99
C LEU A 17 0.88 -13.32 -6.31
N ALA A 18 -0.31 -13.33 -5.69
CA ALA A 18 -1.34 -14.34 -5.95
C ALA A 18 -1.77 -14.35 -7.42
N MET A 19 -1.99 -13.16 -8.00
CA MET A 19 -2.31 -13.01 -9.41
C MET A 19 -1.21 -13.58 -10.31
N LEU A 20 0.04 -13.23 -10.07
CA LEU A 20 1.17 -13.64 -10.91
C LEU A 20 1.42 -15.15 -10.84
N LEU A 21 1.34 -15.74 -9.66
CA LEU A 21 1.49 -17.18 -9.48
C LEU A 21 0.33 -17.94 -10.14
N ALA A 22 -0.91 -17.48 -9.97
CA ALA A 22 -2.06 -18.10 -10.60
C ALA A 22 -2.00 -18.01 -12.13
N ARG A 23 -1.58 -16.87 -12.70
CA ARG A 23 -1.31 -16.71 -14.16
C ARG A 23 -0.22 -17.66 -14.65
N SER A 24 0.69 -18.05 -13.79
CA SER A 24 1.76 -19.03 -14.08
C SER A 24 1.31 -20.49 -13.89
N GLY A 25 0.03 -20.73 -13.59
CA GLY A 25 -0.56 -22.06 -13.45
C GLY A 25 -0.42 -22.69 -12.08
N TYR A 26 0.09 -21.97 -11.08
CA TYR A 26 0.16 -22.47 -9.71
C TYR A 26 -1.19 -22.40 -9.00
N LYS A 27 -1.46 -23.39 -8.16
CA LYS A 27 -2.63 -23.41 -7.29
C LYS A 27 -2.39 -22.57 -6.04
N VAL A 28 -3.03 -21.41 -5.95
CA VAL A 28 -2.78 -20.41 -4.92
C VAL A 28 -4.00 -20.26 -4.01
N LEU A 29 -3.76 -20.29 -2.69
CA LEU A 29 -4.66 -19.76 -1.68
C LEU A 29 -4.08 -18.47 -1.12
N ALA A 30 -4.83 -17.39 -1.17
CA ALA A 30 -4.50 -16.12 -0.53
C ALA A 30 -5.58 -15.76 0.49
N ILE A 31 -5.17 -15.28 1.67
CA ILE A 31 -6.10 -14.94 2.74
C ILE A 31 -5.90 -13.52 3.22
N ASP A 32 -6.97 -12.88 3.67
CA ASP A 32 -6.90 -11.62 4.41
C ASP A 32 -7.92 -11.59 5.54
N ARG A 33 -7.55 -10.95 6.64
CA ARG A 33 -8.42 -10.81 7.83
C ARG A 33 -9.58 -9.83 7.64
N VAL A 34 -9.54 -9.00 6.59
CA VAL A 34 -10.59 -8.02 6.28
C VAL A 34 -11.42 -8.45 5.08
N HIS A 35 -12.56 -7.81 4.91
CA HIS A 35 -13.32 -7.80 3.67
C HIS A 35 -12.89 -6.61 2.81
N PHE A 36 -12.88 -6.78 1.49
CA PHE A 36 -12.65 -5.69 0.55
C PHE A 36 -13.99 -5.18 -0.04
N PRO A 37 -14.11 -3.84 -0.26
CA PRO A 37 -13.10 -2.80 -0.10
C PRO A 37 -12.79 -2.47 1.36
N SER A 38 -11.51 -2.27 1.69
CA SER A 38 -11.04 -1.94 3.03
C SER A 38 -9.94 -0.89 2.97
N ASP A 39 -10.04 0.16 3.80
CA ASP A 39 -9.03 1.20 3.84
C ASP A 39 -7.82 0.80 4.69
N THR A 40 -6.71 1.49 4.49
CA THR A 40 -5.49 1.35 5.28
C THR A 40 -4.62 2.59 5.12
N ILE A 41 -3.81 2.88 6.13
CA ILE A 41 -2.83 3.97 6.06
C ILE A 41 -1.85 3.71 4.92
N SER A 42 -1.70 4.69 4.02
CA SER A 42 -0.82 4.61 2.87
C SER A 42 -0.52 6.00 2.33
N THR A 43 0.61 6.16 1.67
CA THR A 43 0.90 7.36 0.88
C THR A 43 0.09 7.41 -0.42
N HIS A 44 -0.54 6.33 -0.82
CA HIS A 44 -1.32 6.11 -2.06
C HIS A 44 -0.54 6.33 -3.36
N PHE A 45 0.60 6.96 -3.33
CA PHE A 45 1.30 7.46 -4.50
C PHE A 45 2.05 6.36 -5.26
N LEU A 46 1.72 6.19 -6.53
CA LEU A 46 2.31 5.23 -7.44
C LEU A 46 3.24 5.95 -8.44
N TRP A 47 4.54 5.74 -8.29
CA TRP A 47 5.55 6.23 -9.20
C TRP A 47 5.55 5.47 -10.54
N PRO A 48 6.23 6.00 -11.60
CA PRO A 48 6.28 5.35 -12.93
C PRO A 48 6.70 3.88 -12.90
N ARG A 49 7.58 3.48 -11.99
CA ARG A 49 7.94 2.06 -11.84
C ARG A 49 6.74 1.20 -11.43
N THR A 50 5.92 1.67 -10.51
CA THR A 50 4.74 0.91 -10.06
C THR A 50 3.66 0.88 -11.14
N THR A 51 3.44 1.99 -11.82
CA THR A 51 2.46 2.06 -12.92
C THR A 51 2.91 1.27 -14.15
N SER A 52 4.22 1.13 -14.40
CA SER A 52 4.74 0.24 -15.45
C SER A 52 4.45 -1.24 -15.14
N PHE A 53 4.50 -1.67 -13.88
CA PHE A 53 4.05 -3.01 -13.50
C PHE A 53 2.55 -3.19 -13.73
N LEU A 54 1.72 -2.22 -13.33
CA LEU A 54 0.28 -2.28 -13.60
C LEU A 54 -0.01 -2.35 -15.10
N ALA A 55 0.72 -1.61 -15.94
CA ALA A 55 0.61 -1.69 -17.39
C ALA A 55 0.99 -3.08 -17.90
N THR A 56 2.11 -3.63 -17.46
CA THR A 56 2.56 -4.98 -17.83
C THR A 56 1.55 -6.06 -17.39
N TRP A 57 0.87 -5.85 -16.29
CA TRP A 57 -0.14 -6.78 -15.79
C TRP A 57 -1.52 -6.59 -16.45
N GLY A 58 -1.71 -5.54 -17.28
CA GLY A 58 -2.97 -5.20 -17.93
C GLY A 58 -3.98 -4.55 -16.99
N LEU A 59 -3.53 -3.93 -15.88
CA LEU A 59 -4.38 -3.32 -14.86
C LEU A 59 -4.34 -1.78 -14.87
N LEU A 60 -3.48 -1.16 -15.69
CA LEU A 60 -3.33 0.29 -15.68
C LEU A 60 -4.56 1.01 -16.21
N ASP A 61 -5.16 0.49 -17.29
CA ASP A 61 -6.37 1.06 -17.87
C ASP A 61 -7.58 0.86 -16.94
N GLU A 62 -7.65 -0.27 -16.24
CA GLU A 62 -8.69 -0.51 -15.23
C GLU A 62 -8.55 0.49 -14.07
N LEU A 63 -7.32 0.75 -13.61
CA LEU A 63 -7.07 1.78 -12.59
C LEU A 63 -7.47 3.17 -13.10
N ALA A 64 -7.12 3.55 -14.32
CA ALA A 64 -7.50 4.83 -14.91
C ALA A 64 -9.03 4.97 -15.02
N ALA A 65 -9.73 3.89 -15.38
CA ALA A 65 -11.18 3.85 -15.49
C ALA A 65 -11.92 4.04 -14.14
N THR A 66 -11.23 3.91 -13.01
CA THR A 66 -11.81 4.19 -11.68
C THR A 66 -12.03 5.69 -11.41
N GLY A 67 -11.56 6.57 -12.29
CA GLY A 67 -11.61 8.01 -12.10
C GLY A 67 -10.46 8.59 -11.27
N CYS A 68 -9.42 7.78 -10.97
CA CYS A 68 -8.21 8.31 -10.34
C CYS A 68 -7.52 9.29 -11.28
N PRO A 69 -7.25 10.55 -10.85
CA PRO A 69 -6.58 11.52 -11.72
C PRO A 69 -5.18 11.08 -12.11
N ALA A 70 -4.87 11.22 -13.39
CA ALA A 70 -3.53 10.97 -13.92
C ALA A 70 -2.57 12.10 -13.53
N ILE A 71 -1.41 11.75 -13.00
CA ILE A 71 -0.39 12.70 -12.55
C ILE A 71 0.84 12.56 -13.45
N ASN A 72 1.25 13.66 -14.07
CA ASN A 72 2.42 13.70 -14.96
C ASN A 72 3.39 14.83 -14.64
N LEU A 73 3.19 15.53 -13.53
CA LEU A 73 3.98 16.67 -13.11
C LEU A 73 4.40 16.51 -11.65
N VAL A 74 5.65 16.83 -11.38
CA VAL A 74 6.24 16.86 -10.04
C VAL A 74 6.77 18.26 -9.77
N THR A 75 6.43 18.80 -8.63
CA THR A 75 7.01 20.04 -8.09
C THR A 75 7.69 19.71 -6.77
N ALA A 76 8.94 20.11 -6.61
CA ALA A 76 9.69 20.01 -5.35
C ALA A 76 10.16 21.40 -4.96
N ASP A 77 9.59 21.96 -3.91
CA ASP A 77 9.83 23.30 -3.39
C ASP A 77 10.62 23.22 -2.07
N TYR A 78 11.83 23.74 -2.09
CA TYR A 78 12.75 23.82 -0.96
C TYR A 78 12.79 25.22 -0.33
N GLY A 79 11.84 26.08 -0.65
CA GLY A 79 11.75 27.46 -0.19
C GLY A 79 12.50 28.43 -1.09
N ALA A 80 13.83 28.39 -1.08
CA ALA A 80 14.65 29.26 -1.94
C ALA A 80 14.70 28.80 -3.40
N VAL A 81 14.48 27.51 -3.65
CA VAL A 81 14.54 26.90 -4.99
C VAL A 81 13.35 25.95 -5.14
N ALA A 82 12.70 26.02 -6.30
CA ALA A 82 11.69 25.05 -6.70
C ALA A 82 12.12 24.37 -8.01
N ILE A 83 11.94 23.06 -8.06
CA ILE A 83 12.18 22.24 -9.25
C ILE A 83 10.84 21.73 -9.74
N ARG A 84 10.54 21.89 -11.02
CA ARG A 84 9.32 21.43 -11.63
C ARG A 84 9.64 20.66 -12.91
N GLY A 85 9.07 19.47 -13.05
CA GLY A 85 9.33 18.63 -14.20
C GLY A 85 8.42 17.42 -14.29
N ARG A 86 8.56 16.70 -15.40
CA ARG A 86 7.87 15.43 -15.61
C ARG A 86 8.81 14.27 -15.27
N PRO A 87 8.31 13.18 -14.67
CA PRO A 87 9.14 12.01 -14.42
C PRO A 87 9.60 11.39 -15.74
N SER A 88 10.79 10.80 -15.72
CA SER A 88 11.26 9.99 -16.83
C SER A 88 10.41 8.74 -16.97
N PRO A 89 10.09 8.31 -18.20
CA PRO A 89 9.40 7.06 -18.44
C PRO A 89 10.17 5.85 -17.88
N VAL A 90 9.43 4.89 -17.37
CA VAL A 90 9.94 3.57 -16.98
C VAL A 90 9.15 2.53 -17.79
N ASP A 91 9.83 1.74 -18.59
CA ASP A 91 9.24 0.76 -19.49
C ASP A 91 8.07 1.35 -20.33
N GLY A 92 8.29 2.57 -20.87
CA GLY A 92 7.32 3.32 -21.66
C GLY A 92 6.24 4.07 -20.87
N THR A 93 6.18 3.93 -19.55
CA THR A 93 5.18 4.55 -18.68
C THR A 93 5.78 5.70 -17.88
N ALA A 94 5.25 6.93 -18.06
CA ALA A 94 5.67 8.12 -17.30
C ALA A 94 4.57 8.64 -16.36
N ILE A 95 3.37 8.04 -16.45
CA ILE A 95 2.21 8.47 -15.69
C ILE A 95 2.27 7.95 -14.26
N MET A 96 1.79 8.75 -13.32
CA MET A 96 1.66 8.41 -11.90
C MET A 96 0.18 8.48 -11.52
N TYR A 97 -0.18 7.79 -10.44
CA TYR A 97 -1.52 7.82 -9.86
C TYR A 97 -1.45 7.83 -8.34
N SER A 98 -2.55 8.24 -7.72
CA SER A 98 -2.68 8.29 -6.26
C SER A 98 -4.01 7.67 -5.83
N PRO A 99 -4.23 6.37 -6.13
CA PRO A 99 -5.51 5.74 -5.88
C PRO A 99 -5.75 5.53 -4.38
N ARG A 100 -7.02 5.69 -3.97
CA ARG A 100 -7.47 5.26 -2.63
C ARG A 100 -7.22 3.75 -2.48
N ARG A 101 -6.81 3.33 -1.29
CA ARG A 101 -6.50 1.92 -1.01
C ARG A 101 -7.74 1.03 -1.08
N THR A 102 -8.92 1.58 -0.80
CA THR A 102 -10.19 0.89 -1.02
C THR A 102 -10.39 0.46 -2.47
N ILE A 103 -9.86 1.22 -3.42
CA ILE A 103 -9.98 0.96 -4.85
C ILE A 103 -8.81 0.11 -5.34
N LEU A 104 -7.57 0.49 -5.04
CA LEU A 104 -6.37 -0.22 -5.50
C LEU A 104 -6.32 -1.66 -4.97
N ASP A 105 -6.55 -1.85 -3.67
CA ASP A 105 -6.48 -3.19 -3.08
C ASP A 105 -7.59 -4.09 -3.64
N LEU A 106 -8.82 -3.56 -3.81
CA LEU A 106 -9.92 -4.31 -4.42
C LEU A 106 -9.62 -4.71 -5.86
N LEU A 107 -9.08 -3.79 -6.68
CA LEU A 107 -8.68 -4.05 -8.06
C LEU A 107 -7.67 -5.22 -8.13
N LEU A 108 -6.66 -5.20 -7.28
CA LEU A 108 -5.63 -6.26 -7.23
C LEU A 108 -6.20 -7.60 -6.76
N VAL A 109 -7.10 -7.58 -5.77
CA VAL A 109 -7.79 -8.80 -5.28
C VAL A 109 -8.67 -9.40 -6.38
N GLN A 110 -9.42 -8.56 -7.11
CA GLN A 110 -10.24 -9.00 -8.25
C GLN A 110 -9.38 -9.58 -9.36
N ALA A 111 -8.25 -8.97 -9.68
CA ALA A 111 -7.28 -9.47 -10.65
C ALA A 111 -6.68 -10.82 -10.23
N ALA A 112 -6.41 -11.03 -8.94
CA ALA A 112 -5.96 -12.32 -8.42
C ALA A 112 -7.02 -13.40 -8.58
N ARG A 113 -8.28 -13.10 -8.27
CA ARG A 113 -9.42 -14.02 -8.47
C ARG A 113 -9.63 -14.35 -9.95
N ALA A 114 -9.59 -13.33 -10.81
CA ALA A 114 -9.73 -13.51 -12.27
C ALA A 114 -8.60 -14.37 -12.86
N ALA A 115 -7.41 -14.34 -12.26
CA ALA A 115 -6.29 -15.19 -12.62
C ALA A 115 -6.42 -16.65 -12.13
N GLY A 116 -7.41 -16.96 -11.29
CA GLY A 116 -7.67 -18.29 -10.74
C GLY A 116 -7.13 -18.53 -9.32
N ALA A 117 -6.62 -17.51 -8.63
CA ALA A 117 -6.28 -17.63 -7.22
C ALA A 117 -7.56 -17.74 -6.37
N GLU A 118 -7.56 -18.66 -5.41
CA GLU A 118 -8.58 -18.68 -4.36
C GLU A 118 -8.24 -17.58 -3.35
N VAL A 119 -9.16 -16.62 -3.16
CA VAL A 119 -8.99 -15.55 -2.18
C VAL A 119 -10.08 -15.62 -1.14
N ARG A 120 -9.68 -15.89 0.11
CA ARG A 120 -10.57 -15.94 1.29
C ARG A 120 -10.39 -14.68 2.11
N GLU A 121 -11.40 -13.85 2.12
CA GLU A 121 -11.53 -12.68 2.99
C GLU A 121 -12.01 -13.08 4.39
N ALA A 122 -11.93 -12.16 5.37
CA ALA A 122 -12.28 -12.38 6.76
C ALA A 122 -11.67 -13.69 7.34
N THR A 123 -10.47 -14.02 6.86
CA THR A 123 -9.74 -15.23 7.25
C THR A 123 -8.41 -14.86 7.87
N THR A 124 -8.21 -15.25 9.12
CA THR A 124 -7.05 -14.88 9.92
C THR A 124 -6.05 -16.05 9.97
N PHE A 125 -4.79 -15.76 9.73
CA PHE A 125 -3.66 -16.64 10.04
C PHE A 125 -3.55 -16.82 11.56
N ARG A 126 -3.40 -18.07 12.02
CA ARG A 126 -3.21 -18.41 13.44
C ARG A 126 -1.80 -18.88 13.72
N GLU A 127 -1.35 -19.91 13.06
CA GLU A 127 -0.02 -20.47 13.26
C GLU A 127 0.44 -21.26 12.02
N LEU A 128 1.72 -21.55 11.94
CA LEU A 128 2.30 -22.38 10.88
C LEU A 128 2.15 -23.87 11.22
N VAL A 129 1.97 -24.68 10.18
CA VAL A 129 2.02 -26.15 10.28
C VAL A 129 3.42 -26.60 9.89
N TRP A 130 4.05 -27.40 10.75
CA TRP A 130 5.40 -27.87 10.59
C TRP A 130 5.48 -29.38 10.41
N GLU A 131 6.37 -29.83 9.52
CA GLU A 131 6.84 -31.20 9.43
C GLU A 131 8.38 -31.22 9.62
N GLY A 132 8.83 -31.65 10.78
CA GLY A 132 10.22 -31.48 11.20
C GLY A 132 10.57 -29.99 11.32
N ASN A 133 11.54 -29.55 10.54
CA ASN A 133 11.98 -28.14 10.46
C ASN A 133 11.44 -27.41 9.21
N ARG A 134 10.46 -27.97 8.52
CA ARG A 134 9.88 -27.38 7.31
C ARG A 134 8.45 -26.94 7.55
N VAL A 135 8.11 -25.71 7.13
CA VAL A 135 6.74 -25.23 7.04
C VAL A 135 6.03 -25.92 5.87
N VAL A 136 4.85 -26.51 6.14
CA VAL A 136 4.05 -27.24 5.14
C VAL A 136 2.63 -26.73 5.01
N GLY A 137 2.28 -25.66 5.73
CA GLY A 137 0.94 -25.07 5.71
C GLY A 137 0.73 -24.09 6.83
N ALA A 138 -0.52 -23.76 7.07
CA ALA A 138 -0.94 -22.89 8.16
C ALA A 138 -2.33 -23.27 8.68
N HIS A 139 -2.57 -22.99 9.95
CA HIS A 139 -3.89 -22.96 10.55
C HIS A 139 -4.54 -21.60 10.30
N LEU A 140 -5.74 -21.64 9.74
CA LEU A 140 -6.53 -20.48 9.33
C LEU A 140 -7.87 -20.50 10.04
N GLN A 141 -8.36 -19.32 10.40
CA GLN A 141 -9.68 -19.20 11.03
C GLN A 141 -10.49 -18.10 10.33
N SER A 142 -11.61 -18.50 9.75
CA SER A 142 -12.63 -17.55 9.26
C SER A 142 -13.52 -17.09 10.42
N VAL A 143 -14.24 -15.98 10.22
CA VAL A 143 -15.20 -15.48 11.20
C VAL A 143 -16.29 -16.54 11.41
N ASP A 144 -16.63 -16.80 12.68
CA ASP A 144 -17.66 -17.77 13.11
C ASP A 144 -17.44 -19.23 12.63
N ALA A 145 -16.21 -19.60 12.31
CA ALA A 145 -15.85 -20.95 11.89
C ALA A 145 -14.71 -21.53 12.74
N ASP A 146 -14.64 -22.86 12.76
CA ASP A 146 -13.51 -23.55 13.37
C ASP A 146 -12.21 -23.27 12.61
N THR A 147 -11.09 -23.41 13.33
CA THR A 147 -9.77 -23.36 12.74
C THR A 147 -9.56 -24.55 11.81
N VAL A 148 -9.12 -24.27 10.58
CA VAL A 148 -8.83 -25.30 9.57
C VAL A 148 -7.35 -25.30 9.22
N GLU A 149 -6.79 -26.50 9.00
CA GLU A 149 -5.44 -26.66 8.47
C GLU A 149 -5.49 -26.62 6.94
N GLU A 150 -4.71 -25.69 6.35
CA GLU A 150 -4.47 -25.64 4.91
C GLU A 150 -3.01 -25.91 4.60
N ARG A 151 -2.78 -26.86 3.68
CA ARG A 151 -1.43 -27.28 3.29
C ARG A 151 -0.96 -26.64 2.02
N ALA A 152 0.31 -26.22 2.02
CA ALA A 152 0.96 -25.62 0.86
C ALA A 152 2.41 -26.07 0.74
N THR A 153 2.96 -25.95 -0.47
CA THR A 153 4.38 -26.19 -0.71
C THR A 153 5.24 -25.06 -0.13
N ILE A 154 4.72 -23.82 -0.21
CA ILE A 154 5.33 -22.63 0.38
C ILE A 154 4.25 -21.78 1.08
N VAL A 155 4.59 -21.19 2.22
CA VAL A 155 3.78 -20.17 2.90
C VAL A 155 4.49 -18.83 2.75
N VAL A 156 3.78 -17.80 2.32
CA VAL A 156 4.30 -16.45 2.07
C VAL A 156 3.62 -15.48 3.03
N GLY A 157 4.41 -14.78 3.86
CA GLY A 157 3.94 -13.65 4.66
C GLY A 157 3.97 -12.37 3.83
N ALA A 158 2.78 -11.85 3.48
CA ALA A 158 2.56 -10.54 2.85
C ALA A 158 1.67 -9.65 3.74
N ASP A 159 1.72 -9.89 5.03
CA ASP A 159 0.81 -9.46 6.09
C ASP A 159 1.26 -8.15 6.78
N GLY A 160 2.22 -7.46 6.19
CA GLY A 160 2.62 -6.11 6.53
C GLY A 160 3.74 -6.03 7.58
N VAL A 161 4.00 -4.81 8.07
CA VAL A 161 5.14 -4.48 8.94
C VAL A 161 5.12 -5.22 10.29
N TRP A 162 3.93 -5.60 10.77
CA TRP A 162 3.76 -6.36 12.01
C TRP A 162 3.51 -7.85 11.76
N SER A 163 4.08 -8.39 10.71
CA SER A 163 3.87 -9.75 10.21
C SER A 163 3.83 -10.82 11.31
N PRO A 164 2.70 -11.45 11.58
CA PRO A 164 2.64 -12.65 12.41
C PRO A 164 3.37 -13.83 11.77
N VAL A 165 3.41 -13.94 10.45
CA VAL A 165 4.16 -14.99 9.76
C VAL A 165 5.66 -14.86 10.01
N ALA A 166 6.22 -13.66 9.90
CA ALA A 166 7.63 -13.41 10.19
C ALA A 166 7.99 -13.76 11.65
N ARG A 167 7.11 -13.42 12.60
CA ARG A 167 7.31 -13.80 14.01
C ARG A 167 7.24 -15.31 14.24
N ALA A 168 6.39 -16.01 13.49
CA ALA A 168 6.22 -17.46 13.63
C ALA A 168 7.44 -18.27 13.16
N VAL A 169 8.35 -17.67 12.39
CA VAL A 169 9.63 -18.26 11.94
C VAL A 169 10.85 -17.62 12.61
N ASP A 170 10.64 -16.86 13.71
CA ASP A 170 11.71 -16.17 14.45
C ASP A 170 12.67 -15.40 13.53
N THR A 171 12.09 -14.63 12.58
CA THR A 171 12.87 -13.85 11.61
C THR A 171 13.82 -12.90 12.32
N VAL A 172 15.10 -12.97 12.01
CA VAL A 172 16.12 -12.04 12.47
C VAL A 172 16.01 -10.73 11.69
N THR A 173 16.12 -9.61 12.40
CA THR A 173 16.21 -8.29 11.76
C THR A 173 17.64 -8.00 11.37
N ASP A 174 17.98 -8.07 10.09
CA ASP A 174 19.34 -7.83 9.60
C ASP A 174 19.71 -6.34 9.60
N VAL A 175 18.76 -5.49 9.28
CA VAL A 175 18.94 -4.03 9.22
C VAL A 175 17.76 -3.33 9.89
N HIS A 176 18.05 -2.44 10.80
CA HIS A 176 17.07 -1.58 11.46
C HIS A 176 17.44 -0.11 11.28
N HIS A 177 16.50 0.68 10.78
CA HIS A 177 16.61 2.14 10.73
C HIS A 177 15.56 2.75 11.64
N GLU A 178 15.98 3.73 12.44
CA GLU A 178 15.04 4.49 13.27
C GLU A 178 14.08 5.30 12.40
N THR A 179 12.84 5.39 12.82
CA THR A 179 11.86 6.29 12.20
C THR A 179 12.23 7.73 12.49
N LEU A 180 12.55 8.50 11.45
CA LEU A 180 12.98 9.90 11.57
C LEU A 180 11.82 10.89 11.47
N THR A 181 10.72 10.51 10.82
CA THR A 181 9.56 11.37 10.57
C THR A 181 8.27 10.75 11.08
N CYS A 182 7.30 11.60 11.32
CA CYS A 182 5.91 11.22 11.60
C CYS A 182 4.98 12.26 10.98
N GLY A 183 3.74 11.88 10.72
CA GLY A 183 2.80 12.83 10.14
C GLY A 183 1.39 12.29 10.03
N TYR A 184 0.51 13.16 9.58
CA TYR A 184 -0.88 12.87 9.30
C TYR A 184 -1.23 13.32 7.89
N TYR A 185 -2.24 12.73 7.30
CA TYR A 185 -2.81 13.21 6.06
C TYR A 185 -4.32 13.33 6.17
N ALA A 186 -4.87 14.20 5.35
CA ALA A 186 -6.32 14.35 5.18
C ALA A 186 -6.65 14.57 3.70
N TYR A 187 -7.91 14.35 3.38
CA TYR A 187 -8.45 14.62 2.06
C TYR A 187 -9.23 15.93 2.09
N TRP A 188 -8.98 16.77 1.11
CA TRP A 188 -9.53 18.11 1.01
C TRP A 188 -10.31 18.27 -0.29
N ALA A 189 -11.51 18.80 -0.19
CA ALA A 189 -12.28 19.24 -1.35
C ALA A 189 -11.91 20.68 -1.72
N GLY A 190 -11.94 21.01 -3.02
CA GLY A 190 -11.71 22.35 -3.51
C GLY A 190 -10.29 22.88 -3.39
N VAL A 191 -9.31 22.02 -3.15
CA VAL A 191 -7.88 22.38 -3.17
C VAL A 191 -7.29 21.95 -4.51
N PRO A 192 -7.05 22.91 -5.44
CA PRO A 192 -6.50 22.56 -6.76
C PRO A 192 -5.04 22.16 -6.66
N THR A 193 -4.65 21.18 -7.49
CA THR A 193 -3.24 20.83 -7.70
C THR A 193 -3.03 20.41 -9.16
N GLU A 194 -1.87 20.76 -9.74
CA GLU A 194 -1.53 20.39 -11.11
C GLU A 194 -0.78 19.04 -11.19
N GLY A 195 -0.41 18.47 -10.06
CA GLY A 195 0.36 17.24 -10.01
C GLY A 195 0.68 16.84 -8.58
N VAL A 196 1.84 16.21 -8.37
CA VAL A 196 2.35 15.99 -7.02
C VAL A 196 3.29 17.15 -6.64
N GLU A 197 3.09 17.68 -5.45
CA GLU A 197 3.86 18.80 -4.92
C GLU A 197 4.50 18.40 -3.60
N PHE A 198 5.80 18.60 -3.50
CA PHE A 198 6.60 18.40 -2.29
C PHE A 198 7.05 19.76 -1.78
N TYR A 199 6.71 20.11 -0.57
CA TYR A 199 7.20 21.29 0.11
C TYR A 199 8.08 20.86 1.26
N VAL A 200 9.38 21.07 1.12
CA VAL A 200 10.38 20.70 2.12
C VAL A 200 10.80 21.93 2.89
N ARG A 201 10.63 21.91 4.20
CA ARG A 201 11.00 22.97 5.13
C ARG A 201 11.83 22.37 6.26
N HIS A 202 12.49 23.22 7.04
CA HIS A 202 13.29 22.72 8.16
C HIS A 202 12.45 21.89 9.14
N GLY A 203 12.74 20.60 9.23
CA GLY A 203 12.02 19.65 10.08
C GLY A 203 10.54 19.42 9.73
N ARG A 204 10.09 19.83 8.54
CA ARG A 204 8.71 19.72 8.06
C ARG A 204 8.70 19.32 6.59
N ASP A 205 7.74 18.49 6.23
CA ASP A 205 7.46 18.15 4.83
C ASP A 205 5.96 18.12 4.58
N ILE A 206 5.57 18.58 3.39
CA ILE A 206 4.18 18.56 2.96
C ILE A 206 4.14 17.92 1.58
N LEU A 207 3.25 16.94 1.40
CA LEU A 207 2.95 16.37 0.10
C LEU A 207 1.50 16.69 -0.26
N VAL A 208 1.31 17.12 -1.49
CA VAL A 208 -0.01 17.47 -2.03
C VAL A 208 -0.17 16.73 -3.35
N PHE A 209 -1.26 16.00 -3.52
CA PHE A 209 -1.55 15.27 -4.75
C PHE A 209 -3.03 14.97 -4.93
N PRO A 210 -3.54 14.95 -6.17
CA PRO A 210 -4.94 14.64 -6.44
C PRO A 210 -5.21 13.15 -6.23
N THR A 211 -6.43 12.82 -5.82
CA THR A 211 -6.92 11.45 -5.67
C THR A 211 -8.36 11.35 -6.16
N HIS A 212 -9.04 10.22 -5.92
CA HIS A 212 -10.44 10.03 -6.30
C HIS A 212 -11.38 11.06 -5.68
N ASP A 213 -12.58 11.15 -6.24
CA ASP A 213 -13.70 11.95 -5.73
C ASP A 213 -13.42 13.46 -5.75
N ASP A 214 -12.60 13.94 -6.69
CA ASP A 214 -12.14 15.35 -6.78
C ASP A 214 -11.47 15.85 -5.50
N LEU A 215 -10.90 14.92 -4.72
CA LEU A 215 -10.20 15.24 -3.49
C LEU A 215 -8.70 15.39 -3.74
N THR A 216 -8.09 16.24 -2.92
CA THR A 216 -6.64 16.37 -2.82
C THR A 216 -6.19 15.80 -1.48
N CYS A 217 -5.26 14.85 -1.52
CA CYS A 217 -4.60 14.36 -0.32
C CYS A 217 -3.47 15.31 0.06
N ILE A 218 -3.46 15.75 1.30
CA ILE A 218 -2.39 16.57 1.86
C ILE A 218 -1.78 15.82 3.05
N TRP A 219 -0.51 15.48 2.95
CA TRP A 219 0.30 14.97 4.03
C TRP A 219 1.03 16.12 4.71
N ALA A 220 1.09 16.09 6.03
CA ALA A 220 1.85 17.02 6.86
C ALA A 220 2.81 16.24 7.76
N GLY A 221 4.09 16.29 7.44
CA GLY A 221 5.17 15.59 8.13
C GLY A 221 5.96 16.46 9.09
N ARG A 222 6.44 15.84 10.16
CA ARG A 222 7.32 16.44 11.17
C ARG A 222 8.44 15.48 11.55
N SER A 223 9.47 16.03 12.19
CA SER A 223 10.47 15.21 12.87
C SER A 223 9.81 14.27 13.89
N ARG A 224 10.30 13.05 13.98
CA ARG A 224 9.84 12.06 14.98
C ARG A 224 9.97 12.56 16.41
N GLY A 225 10.94 13.44 16.70
CA GLY A 225 11.11 14.09 18.01
C GLY A 225 9.90 14.93 18.45
N ASP A 226 9.14 15.46 17.48
CA ASP A 226 7.94 16.28 17.74
C ASP A 226 6.67 15.43 18.00
N TRP A 227 6.76 14.09 17.95
CA TRP A 227 5.60 13.20 17.98
C TRP A 227 4.65 13.43 19.15
N ASN A 228 5.20 13.60 20.37
CA ASN A 228 4.37 13.76 21.57
C ASN A 228 3.55 15.07 21.54
N ALA A 229 4.15 16.15 21.06
CA ALA A 229 3.44 17.41 20.86
C ALA A 229 2.42 17.31 19.72
N TYR A 230 2.80 16.65 18.63
CA TYR A 230 1.95 16.51 17.44
C TYR A 230 0.68 15.69 17.73
N ARG A 231 0.80 14.54 18.38
CA ARG A 231 -0.34 13.69 18.71
C ARG A 231 -1.28 14.30 19.77
N GLY A 232 -0.80 15.23 20.57
CA GLY A 232 -1.58 15.88 21.63
C GLY A 232 -2.61 16.89 21.09
N ASN A 233 -2.37 17.47 19.91
CA ASN A 233 -3.27 18.40 19.22
C ASN A 233 -3.13 18.28 17.71
N VAL A 234 -3.62 17.16 17.18
CA VAL A 234 -3.44 16.78 15.76
C VAL A 234 -3.97 17.86 14.82
N GLY A 235 -5.17 18.38 15.04
CA GLY A 235 -5.81 19.35 14.15
C GLY A 235 -4.97 20.64 14.01
N SER A 236 -4.64 21.29 15.14
CA SER A 236 -3.84 22.53 15.12
C SER A 236 -2.45 22.29 14.55
N ALA A 237 -1.78 21.22 15.00
CA ALA A 237 -0.44 20.89 14.56
C ALA A 237 -0.36 20.51 13.07
N TYR A 238 -1.40 19.88 12.53
CA TYR A 238 -1.54 19.59 11.10
C TYR A 238 -1.68 20.89 10.29
N HIS A 239 -2.61 21.80 10.69
CA HIS A 239 -2.81 23.08 10.01
C HIS A 239 -1.56 23.97 10.07
N GLU A 240 -0.82 23.97 11.18
CA GLU A 240 0.45 24.69 11.30
C GLU A 240 1.47 24.24 10.25
N VAL A 241 1.53 22.94 9.96
CA VAL A 241 2.46 22.42 8.93
C VAL A 241 1.99 22.79 7.53
N ILE A 242 0.71 22.52 7.20
CA ILE A 242 0.22 22.80 5.83
C ILE A 242 0.25 24.29 5.48
N ALA A 243 0.14 25.19 6.46
CA ALA A 243 0.28 26.64 6.25
C ALA A 243 1.69 27.07 5.75
N LEU A 244 2.70 26.19 5.79
CA LEU A 244 4.02 26.44 5.22
C LEU A 244 4.07 26.22 3.71
N ALA A 245 3.03 25.61 3.11
CA ALA A 245 2.89 25.52 1.67
C ALA A 245 2.27 26.82 1.12
N PRO A 246 2.84 27.42 0.07
CA PRO A 246 2.29 28.62 -0.54
C PRO A 246 0.86 28.41 -1.05
N ASN A 247 -0.05 29.34 -0.75
CA ASN A 247 -1.43 29.35 -1.26
C ASN A 247 -2.28 28.12 -0.87
N ARG A 248 -2.07 27.56 0.33
CA ARG A 248 -2.85 26.43 0.87
C ARG A 248 -3.60 26.79 2.17
#